data_5b37c154add96997dae9a48e1687e553
#
_entry.id   5b37c154add96997dae9a48e1687e553
#
_cell.length_a   1.000
_cell.length_b   1.000
_cell.length_c   1.000
_cell.angle_alpha   90.00
_cell.angle_beta   90.00
_cell.angle_gamma   90.00
#
_symmetry.space_group_name_H-M   'P 1'
#
loop_
_entity.id
_entity.type
_entity.pdbx_description
1 polymer ?
#
loop_
_entity_poly.entity_id
_entity_poly.type
_entity_poly.pdbx_seq_one_letter_code
_entity_poly.pdbx_strand_id
1 'polypeptide(L)'
;LGYFLFTHFILKKNLIKKNSKIINVASGAHWGVDLDFNDLQMKKNYNGWIAYKKSKLCNILFTKKLSQILKKDDISVNCLHPGFVQTNFGSNNNCIIKLGIRLAMKFGGININEGTETLLYLIETHNKITGEYFYKGKVSPSSNFSMSKINADKLWNKSLEISAKYL
;
A
#
# COMPACT_ATOMS: atom_id res chain seq x y z
N LEU A 1 4.57 -8.74 1.56
CA LEU A 1 5.76 -9.21 0.81
C LEU A 1 5.55 -9.23 -0.71
N GLY A 2 4.32 -9.44 -1.23
CA GLY A 2 4.07 -9.52 -2.67
C GLY A 2 4.57 -8.29 -3.44
N TYR A 3 4.21 -7.08 -3.01
CA TYR A 3 4.71 -5.84 -3.63
C TYR A 3 6.23 -5.74 -3.57
N PHE A 4 6.83 -6.08 -2.42
CA PHE A 4 8.27 -6.04 -2.23
C PHE A 4 8.99 -6.97 -3.22
N LEU A 5 8.65 -8.25 -3.24
CA LEU A 5 9.27 -9.24 -4.11
C LEU A 5 9.07 -8.93 -5.60
N PHE A 6 7.82 -8.66 -6.00
CA PHE A 6 7.52 -8.34 -7.39
C PHE A 6 8.33 -7.12 -7.87
N THR A 7 8.29 -6.02 -7.10
CA THR A 7 9.04 -4.82 -7.47
C THR A 7 10.55 -5.07 -7.48
N HIS A 8 11.07 -5.84 -6.53
CA HIS A 8 12.48 -6.18 -6.49
C HIS A 8 12.91 -6.96 -7.74
N PHE A 9 12.13 -7.94 -8.18
CA PHE A 9 12.42 -8.72 -9.39
C PHE A 9 12.40 -7.87 -10.66
N ILE A 10 11.42 -7.00 -10.84
CA ILE A 10 11.33 -6.15 -12.05
C ILE A 10 12.44 -5.11 -12.08
N LEU A 11 12.88 -4.59 -10.92
CA LEU A 11 14.04 -3.70 -10.82
C LEU A 11 15.34 -4.46 -11.14
N LYS A 12 15.55 -5.65 -10.57
CA LYS A 12 16.73 -6.50 -10.82
C LYS A 12 16.86 -6.89 -12.30
N LYS A 13 15.74 -7.04 -13.00
CA LYS A 13 15.70 -7.33 -14.44
C LYS A 13 15.80 -6.07 -15.33
N ASN A 14 15.99 -4.88 -14.74
CA ASN A 14 16.02 -3.60 -15.46
C ASN A 14 14.79 -3.34 -16.34
N LEU A 15 13.61 -3.83 -15.92
CA LEU A 15 12.35 -3.65 -16.65
C LEU A 15 11.71 -2.29 -16.38
N ILE A 16 12.12 -1.58 -15.33
CA ILE A 16 11.66 -0.22 -15.01
C ILE A 16 12.73 0.77 -15.50
N LYS A 17 12.32 1.67 -16.36
CA LYS A 17 13.20 2.67 -16.96
C LYS A 17 13.10 4.00 -16.22
N LYS A 18 14.05 4.89 -16.50
CA LYS A 18 14.01 6.30 -16.08
C LYS A 18 12.68 6.95 -16.44
N ASN A 19 12.16 7.83 -15.59
CA ASN A 19 10.86 8.48 -15.70
C ASN A 19 9.65 7.54 -15.54
N SER A 20 9.86 6.28 -15.14
CA SER A 20 8.75 5.38 -14.82
C SER A 20 8.07 5.78 -13.50
N LYS A 21 6.85 5.30 -13.33
CA LYS A 21 6.04 5.50 -12.13
C LYS A 21 5.70 4.14 -11.51
N ILE A 22 5.92 4.02 -10.21
CA ILE A 22 5.45 2.89 -9.40
C ILE A 22 4.31 3.41 -8.51
N ILE A 23 3.12 2.84 -8.67
CA ILE A 23 1.93 3.25 -7.93
C ILE A 23 1.43 2.06 -7.12
N ASN A 24 1.51 2.15 -5.81
CA ASN A 24 1.09 1.11 -4.89
C ASN A 24 -0.32 1.37 -4.36
N VAL A 25 -1.19 0.37 -4.38
CA VAL A 25 -2.53 0.50 -3.81
C VAL A 25 -2.49 0.21 -2.32
N ALA A 26 -2.58 1.25 -1.51
CA ALA A 26 -2.75 1.19 -0.06
C ALA A 26 -4.24 1.21 0.33
N SER A 27 -4.58 1.76 1.47
CA SER A 27 -5.98 1.94 1.92
C SER A 27 -6.05 2.92 3.09
N GLY A 28 -7.17 3.60 3.26
CA GLY A 28 -7.51 4.32 4.50
C GLY A 28 -7.58 3.41 5.72
N ALA A 29 -7.73 2.11 5.55
CA ALA A 29 -7.71 1.15 6.66
C ALA A 29 -6.39 1.09 7.45
N HIS A 30 -5.29 1.66 6.94
CA HIS A 30 -4.00 1.70 7.64
C HIS A 30 -4.01 2.51 8.95
N TRP A 31 -5.02 3.34 9.19
CA TRP A 31 -5.14 4.13 10.42
C TRP A 31 -5.43 3.26 11.64
N GLY A 32 -4.89 3.67 12.80
CA GLY A 32 -5.17 3.03 14.09
C GLY A 32 -4.54 1.65 14.25
N VAL A 33 -3.46 1.34 13.53
CA VAL A 33 -2.62 0.15 13.75
C VAL A 33 -1.15 0.49 13.60
N ASP A 34 -0.33 -0.22 14.36
CA ASP A 34 1.13 -0.20 14.29
C ASP A 34 1.66 -1.61 13.97
N LEU A 35 2.90 -1.69 13.49
CA LEU A 35 3.55 -2.97 13.23
C LEU A 35 4.35 -3.42 14.45
N ASP A 36 4.15 -4.66 14.86
CA ASP A 36 5.11 -5.36 15.71
C ASP A 36 6.14 -6.06 14.83
N PHE A 37 7.36 -5.54 14.82
CA PHE A 37 8.45 -6.10 14.02
C PHE A 37 8.95 -7.45 14.53
N ASN A 38 8.61 -7.84 15.77
CA ASN A 38 8.91 -9.15 16.33
C ASN A 38 7.87 -10.19 15.92
N ASP A 39 6.65 -9.76 15.55
CA ASP A 39 5.57 -10.64 15.07
C ASP A 39 4.79 -10.02 13.90
N LEU A 40 5.49 -9.68 12.81
CA LEU A 40 4.87 -9.15 11.59
C LEU A 40 3.82 -10.09 10.98
N GLN A 41 3.95 -11.39 11.19
CA GLN A 41 3.04 -12.41 10.65
C GLN A 41 1.85 -12.67 11.58
N MET A 42 1.77 -12.00 12.73
CA MET A 42 0.70 -12.16 13.73
C MET A 42 0.49 -13.64 14.14
N LYS A 43 1.59 -14.37 14.36
CA LYS A 43 1.55 -15.80 14.74
C LYS A 43 0.91 -16.04 16.10
N LYS A 44 1.03 -15.07 17.04
CA LYS A 44 0.51 -15.20 18.41
C LYS A 44 -0.99 -14.96 18.47
N ASN A 45 -1.49 -13.90 17.84
CA ASN A 45 -2.89 -13.48 17.90
C ASN A 45 -3.33 -12.98 16.51
N TYR A 46 -3.75 -13.91 15.65
CA TYR A 46 -4.21 -13.58 14.31
C TYR A 46 -5.63 -13.02 14.32
N ASN A 47 -5.78 -11.84 13.72
CA ASN A 47 -7.06 -11.24 13.38
C ASN A 47 -7.01 -10.76 11.93
N GLY A 48 -7.87 -11.28 11.07
CA GLY A 48 -7.83 -11.00 9.64
C GLY A 48 -8.04 -9.53 9.29
N TRP A 49 -8.88 -8.80 10.03
CA TRP A 49 -9.07 -7.36 9.83
C TRP A 49 -7.83 -6.56 10.20
N ILE A 50 -7.23 -6.85 11.35
CA ILE A 50 -5.98 -6.21 11.77
C ILE A 50 -4.83 -6.56 10.82
N ALA A 51 -4.75 -7.80 10.34
CA ALA A 51 -3.76 -8.22 9.35
C ALA A 51 -3.92 -7.43 8.04
N TYR A 52 -5.15 -7.24 7.55
CA TYR A 52 -5.42 -6.39 6.40
C TYR A 52 -4.96 -4.94 6.63
N LYS A 53 -5.33 -4.32 7.75
CA LYS A 53 -4.91 -2.96 8.13
C LYS A 53 -3.38 -2.83 8.14
N LYS A 54 -2.70 -3.75 8.81
CA LYS A 54 -1.22 -3.82 8.87
C LYS A 54 -0.60 -4.01 7.49
N SER A 55 -1.20 -4.82 6.62
CA SER A 55 -0.72 -5.01 5.25
C SER A 55 -0.76 -3.70 4.43
N LYS A 56 -1.80 -2.88 4.62
CA LYS A 56 -1.94 -1.58 3.96
C LYS A 56 -0.99 -0.52 4.52
N LEU A 57 -0.70 -0.57 5.82
CA LEU A 57 0.36 0.21 6.45
C LEU A 57 1.74 -0.17 5.88
N CYS A 58 2.02 -1.47 5.72
CA CYS A 58 3.24 -1.94 5.05
C CYS A 58 3.40 -1.39 3.64
N ASN A 59 2.31 -1.28 2.86
CA ASN A 59 2.37 -0.73 1.50
C ASN A 59 2.80 0.75 1.49
N ILE A 60 2.37 1.55 2.49
CA ILE A 60 2.78 2.95 2.62
C ILE A 60 4.27 3.04 3.01
N LEU A 61 4.69 2.29 4.04
CA LEU A 61 6.10 2.27 4.47
C LEU A 61 7.04 1.79 3.36
N PHE A 62 6.64 0.74 2.61
CA PHE A 62 7.36 0.25 1.44
C PHE A 62 7.50 1.34 0.37
N THR A 63 6.42 2.04 0.05
CA THR A 63 6.42 3.17 -0.89
C THR A 63 7.41 4.24 -0.49
N LYS A 64 7.38 4.66 0.78
CA LYS A 64 8.29 5.69 1.30
C LYS A 64 9.76 5.26 1.23
N LYS A 65 10.07 4.02 1.59
CA LYS A 65 11.45 3.52 1.48
C LYS A 65 11.91 3.39 0.04
N LEU A 66 11.08 2.80 -0.81
CA LEU A 66 11.41 2.59 -2.22
C LEU A 66 11.60 3.92 -2.96
N SER A 67 10.81 4.95 -2.65
CA SER A 67 10.95 6.28 -3.24
C SER A 67 12.31 6.92 -2.93
N GLN A 68 12.83 6.70 -1.72
CA GLN A 68 14.17 7.18 -1.35
C GLN A 68 15.27 6.45 -2.12
N ILE A 69 15.12 5.13 -2.29
CA ILE A 69 16.09 4.30 -3.01
C ILE A 69 16.16 4.69 -4.49
N LEU A 70 15.00 4.88 -5.14
CA LEU A 70 14.90 5.12 -6.58
C LEU A 70 14.94 6.61 -6.97
N LYS A 71 15.14 7.51 -6.01
CA LYS A 71 15.18 8.95 -6.26
C LYS A 71 16.25 9.33 -7.30
N LYS A 72 17.42 8.71 -7.24
CA LYS A 72 18.53 8.94 -8.16
C LYS A 72 18.27 8.42 -9.58
N ASP A 73 17.33 7.49 -9.74
CA ASP A 73 17.02 6.86 -11.01
C ASP A 73 15.86 7.58 -11.76
N ASP A 74 15.41 8.73 -11.24
CA ASP A 74 14.25 9.48 -11.75
C ASP A 74 12.96 8.63 -11.86
N ILE A 75 12.78 7.67 -10.95
CA ILE A 75 11.58 6.85 -10.85
C ILE A 75 10.74 7.36 -9.70
N SER A 76 9.51 7.77 -9.99
CA SER A 76 8.57 8.18 -8.94
C SER A 76 7.84 6.99 -8.33
N VAL A 77 7.72 6.97 -7.01
CA VAL A 77 7.05 5.90 -6.26
C VAL A 77 6.04 6.51 -5.32
N ASN A 78 4.76 6.29 -5.57
CA ASN A 78 3.69 6.81 -4.72
C ASN A 78 2.71 5.71 -4.35
N CYS A 79 1.88 5.97 -3.35
CA CYS A 79 0.76 5.08 -3.04
C CYS A 79 -0.55 5.85 -2.94
N LEU A 80 -1.65 5.14 -3.12
CA LEU A 80 -2.98 5.74 -3.08
C LEU A 80 -3.96 4.92 -2.23
N HIS A 81 -4.99 5.61 -1.76
CA HIS A 81 -6.22 5.01 -1.26
C HIS A 81 -7.32 5.22 -2.31
N PRO A 82 -7.90 4.13 -2.86
CA PRO A 82 -8.92 4.27 -3.91
C PRO A 82 -10.30 4.70 -3.36
N GLY A 83 -10.45 4.89 -2.05
CA GLY A 83 -11.75 5.03 -1.42
C GLY A 83 -12.35 3.67 -1.03
N PHE A 84 -13.59 3.68 -0.62
CA PHE A 84 -14.34 2.46 -0.32
C PHE A 84 -15.13 2.02 -1.55
N VAL A 85 -14.41 1.44 -2.53
CA VAL A 85 -14.98 1.11 -3.84
C VAL A 85 -15.95 -0.05 -3.75
N GLN A 86 -17.11 0.05 -4.39
CA GLN A 86 -18.10 -1.00 -4.52
C GLN A 86 -17.56 -2.14 -5.41
N THR A 87 -16.99 -3.15 -4.78
CA THR A 87 -16.41 -4.33 -5.45
C THR A 87 -16.84 -5.59 -4.73
N ASN A 88 -16.42 -6.74 -5.21
CA ASN A 88 -16.59 -8.01 -4.52
C ASN A 88 -15.68 -8.20 -3.29
N PHE A 89 -15.11 -7.11 -2.75
CA PHE A 89 -14.26 -7.16 -1.56
C PHE A 89 -15.01 -7.77 -0.38
N GLY A 90 -14.41 -8.78 0.24
CA GLY A 90 -15.00 -9.47 1.39
C GLY A 90 -16.06 -10.53 1.03
N SER A 91 -16.30 -10.84 -0.25
CA SER A 91 -17.24 -11.87 -0.68
C SER A 91 -16.91 -13.27 -0.16
N ASN A 92 -15.64 -13.54 0.17
CA ASN A 92 -15.13 -14.82 0.66
C ASN A 92 -15.18 -14.95 2.20
N ASN A 93 -15.73 -13.96 2.92
CA ASN A 93 -15.88 -13.99 4.37
C ASN A 93 -17.17 -14.72 4.80
N ASN A 94 -17.26 -15.07 6.09
CA ASN A 94 -18.46 -15.63 6.70
C ASN A 94 -19.69 -14.73 6.49
N CYS A 95 -20.90 -15.31 6.44
CA CYS A 95 -22.13 -14.62 6.09
C CYS A 95 -22.37 -13.28 6.81
N ILE A 96 -22.08 -13.21 8.11
CA ILE A 96 -22.30 -11.99 8.93
C ILE A 96 -21.35 -10.88 8.50
N ILE A 97 -20.06 -11.19 8.32
CA ILE A 97 -19.03 -10.22 7.89
C ILE A 97 -19.34 -9.75 6.46
N LYS A 98 -19.69 -10.68 5.57
CA LYS A 98 -20.10 -10.39 4.19
C LYS A 98 -21.31 -9.45 4.16
N LEU A 99 -22.32 -9.69 4.98
CA LEU A 99 -23.51 -8.83 5.06
C LEU A 99 -23.14 -7.42 5.56
N GLY A 100 -22.32 -7.31 6.60
CA GLY A 100 -21.84 -6.04 7.12
C GLY A 100 -21.05 -5.23 6.08
N ILE A 101 -20.15 -5.87 5.34
CA ILE A 101 -19.38 -5.23 4.27
C ILE A 101 -20.31 -4.78 3.14
N ARG A 102 -21.28 -5.61 2.72
CA ARG A 102 -22.25 -5.24 1.66
C ARG A 102 -23.11 -4.04 2.06
N LEU A 103 -23.57 -3.99 3.32
CA LEU A 103 -24.33 -2.84 3.84
C LEU A 103 -23.47 -1.59 3.87
N ALA A 104 -22.24 -1.68 4.37
CA ALA A 104 -21.30 -0.54 4.37
C ALA A 104 -21.00 -0.05 2.94
N MET A 105 -20.83 -0.96 1.98
CA MET A 105 -20.65 -0.60 0.56
C MET A 105 -21.90 0.07 -0.04
N LYS A 106 -23.09 -0.40 0.33
CA LYS A 106 -24.36 0.16 -0.20
C LYS A 106 -24.59 1.61 0.25
N PHE A 107 -24.22 1.93 1.49
CA PHE A 107 -24.48 3.26 2.08
C PHE A 107 -23.30 4.24 2.01
N GLY A 108 -22.08 3.76 1.82
CA GLY A 108 -20.87 4.59 1.81
C GLY A 108 -19.85 4.24 0.74
N GLY A 109 -20.15 3.27 -0.13
CA GLY A 109 -19.25 2.88 -1.21
C GLY A 109 -19.31 3.84 -2.40
N ILE A 110 -18.15 4.18 -2.92
CA ILE A 110 -18.02 4.94 -4.18
C ILE A 110 -18.04 4.00 -5.38
N ASN A 111 -18.42 4.51 -6.55
CA ASN A 111 -18.40 3.74 -7.79
C ASN A 111 -16.95 3.47 -8.25
N ILE A 112 -16.78 2.57 -9.21
CA ILE A 112 -15.46 2.17 -9.72
C ILE A 112 -14.75 3.37 -10.38
N ASN A 113 -15.46 4.22 -11.09
CA ASN A 113 -14.88 5.38 -11.78
C ASN A 113 -14.25 6.35 -10.76
N GLU A 114 -14.99 6.72 -9.71
CA GLU A 114 -14.46 7.54 -8.61
C GLU A 114 -13.26 6.87 -7.91
N GLY A 115 -13.31 5.53 -7.74
CA GLY A 115 -12.21 4.76 -7.14
C GLY A 115 -10.93 4.76 -7.97
N THR A 116 -11.04 4.95 -9.29
CA THR A 116 -9.89 4.98 -10.21
C THR A 116 -9.35 6.39 -10.46
N GLU A 117 -10.07 7.45 -10.16
CA GLU A 117 -9.65 8.83 -10.41
C GLU A 117 -8.24 9.16 -9.88
N THR A 118 -7.94 8.75 -8.65
CA THR A 118 -6.62 9.00 -8.05
C THR A 118 -5.51 8.22 -8.77
N LEU A 119 -5.81 7.01 -9.26
CA LEU A 119 -4.87 6.22 -10.02
C LEU A 119 -4.59 6.87 -11.38
N LEU A 120 -5.63 7.29 -12.10
CA LEU A 120 -5.52 7.98 -13.38
C LEU A 120 -4.75 9.29 -13.23
N TYR A 121 -5.08 10.10 -12.21
CA TYR A 121 -4.31 11.30 -11.89
C TYR A 121 -2.81 11.00 -11.73
N LEU A 122 -2.44 9.96 -10.97
CA LEU A 122 -1.03 9.60 -10.77
C LEU A 122 -0.36 9.08 -12.05
N ILE A 123 -1.11 8.42 -12.93
CA ILE A 123 -0.59 7.95 -14.24
C ILE A 123 -0.33 9.15 -15.15
N GLU A 124 -1.24 10.10 -15.22
CA GLU A 124 -1.22 11.21 -16.18
C GLU A 124 -0.34 12.38 -15.71
N THR A 125 -0.27 12.64 -14.40
CA THR A 125 0.46 13.81 -13.89
C THR A 125 1.94 13.79 -14.29
N HIS A 126 2.44 14.94 -14.73
CA HIS A 126 3.87 15.14 -15.02
C HIS A 126 4.66 15.61 -13.78
N ASN A 127 4.02 15.77 -12.64
CA ASN A 127 4.66 16.18 -11.40
C ASN A 127 5.58 15.08 -10.88
N LYS A 128 6.83 15.44 -10.55
CA LYS A 128 7.85 14.54 -9.99
C LYS A 128 7.69 14.30 -8.48
N ILE A 129 6.44 14.26 -7.99
CA ILE A 129 6.16 13.95 -6.58
C ILE A 129 6.46 12.47 -6.35
N THR A 130 7.16 12.17 -5.25
CA THR A 130 7.53 10.79 -4.91
C THR A 130 7.54 10.58 -3.39
N GLY A 131 7.16 9.38 -2.95
CA GLY A 131 7.09 8.99 -1.54
C GLY A 131 5.78 9.39 -0.86
N GLU A 132 4.78 9.85 -1.61
CA GLU A 132 3.55 10.39 -1.05
C GLU A 132 2.37 9.42 -1.09
N TYR A 133 1.45 9.64 -0.14
CA TYR A 133 0.17 8.95 -0.05
C TYR A 133 -0.92 9.86 -0.60
N PHE A 134 -1.72 9.33 -1.55
CA PHE A 134 -2.74 10.08 -2.27
C PHE A 134 -4.14 9.59 -1.95
N TYR A 135 -5.07 10.54 -1.90
CA TYR A 135 -6.51 10.30 -1.86
C TYR A 135 -7.23 11.40 -2.62
N LYS A 136 -8.22 11.05 -3.44
CA LYS A 136 -8.99 11.99 -4.29
C LYS A 136 -8.09 12.95 -5.10
N GLY A 137 -7.08 12.39 -5.76
CA GLY A 137 -6.15 13.14 -6.63
C GLY A 137 -5.19 14.07 -5.89
N LYS A 138 -5.13 14.07 -4.56
CA LYS A 138 -4.31 14.98 -3.75
C LYS A 138 -3.41 14.22 -2.79
N VAL A 139 -2.25 14.80 -2.49
CA VAL A 139 -1.42 14.36 -1.36
C VAL A 139 -2.24 14.47 -0.08
N SER A 140 -2.27 13.40 0.67
CA SER A 140 -3.12 13.30 1.87
C SER A 140 -2.32 12.80 3.06
N PRO A 141 -2.72 13.17 4.28
CA PRO A 141 -2.08 12.66 5.49
C PRO A 141 -2.17 11.14 5.57
N SER A 142 -1.13 10.52 6.11
CA SER A 142 -1.13 9.12 6.53
C SER A 142 -0.76 9.02 8.02
N SER A 143 -0.91 7.84 8.64
CA SER A 143 -0.67 7.68 10.08
C SER A 143 0.76 8.07 10.48
N ASN A 144 0.95 8.57 11.71
CA ASN A 144 2.28 8.91 12.23
C ASN A 144 3.27 7.74 12.12
N PHE A 145 2.79 6.52 12.36
CA PHE A 145 3.61 5.33 12.20
C PHE A 145 4.12 5.16 10.77
N SER A 146 3.27 5.41 9.78
CA SER A 146 3.61 5.32 8.34
C SER A 146 4.56 6.43 7.87
N MET A 147 4.61 7.55 8.57
CA MET A 147 5.51 8.67 8.25
C MET A 147 6.92 8.48 8.80
N SER A 148 7.12 7.54 9.71
CA SER A 148 8.40 7.27 10.34
C SER A 148 9.39 6.61 9.36
N LYS A 149 10.49 7.31 9.08
CA LYS A 149 11.61 6.77 8.31
C LYS A 149 12.20 5.52 8.96
N ILE A 150 12.31 5.53 10.30
CA ILE A 150 12.82 4.38 11.06
C ILE A 150 11.95 3.14 10.83
N ASN A 151 10.63 3.29 10.84
CA ASN A 151 9.71 2.18 10.60
C ASN A 151 9.79 1.67 9.15
N ALA A 152 9.97 2.58 8.18
CA ALA A 152 10.17 2.22 6.78
C ALA A 152 11.47 1.42 6.58
N ASP A 153 12.56 1.85 7.22
CA ASP A 153 13.85 1.14 7.20
C ASP A 153 13.77 -0.23 7.88
N LYS A 154 13.12 -0.31 9.05
CA LYS A 154 12.89 -1.60 9.75
C LYS A 154 12.09 -2.58 8.89
N LEU A 155 10.99 -2.12 8.29
CA LEU A 155 10.17 -2.97 7.43
C LEU A 155 10.95 -3.45 6.20
N TRP A 156 11.72 -2.58 5.58
CA TRP A 156 12.55 -2.92 4.43
C TRP A 156 13.56 -4.03 4.78
N ASN A 157 14.33 -3.84 5.85
CA ASN A 157 15.34 -4.81 6.28
C ASN A 157 14.70 -6.16 6.67
N LYS A 158 13.54 -6.12 7.36
CA LYS A 158 12.81 -7.34 7.70
C LYS A 158 12.23 -8.04 6.47
N SER A 159 11.82 -7.28 5.45
CA SER A 159 11.38 -7.85 4.19
C SER A 159 12.52 -8.52 3.42
N LEU A 160 13.72 -7.93 3.40
CA LEU A 160 14.93 -8.56 2.85
C LEU A 160 15.25 -9.87 3.57
N GLU A 161 15.27 -9.86 4.90
CA GLU A 161 15.52 -11.05 5.72
C GLU A 161 14.56 -12.20 5.40
N ILE A 162 13.24 -11.92 5.42
CA ILE A 162 12.21 -12.94 5.18
C ILE A 162 12.25 -13.47 3.74
N SER A 163 12.66 -12.65 2.78
CA SER A 163 12.67 -13.02 1.36
C SER A 163 14.03 -13.40 0.81
N ALA A 164 15.07 -13.47 1.65
CA ALA A 164 16.47 -13.72 1.24
C ALA A 164 16.63 -14.94 0.32
N LYS A 165 15.87 -16.02 0.58
CA LYS A 165 15.92 -17.24 -0.25
C LYS A 165 15.31 -17.09 -1.65
N TYR A 166 14.63 -15.97 -1.93
CA TYR A 166 13.97 -15.69 -3.22
C TYR A 166 14.66 -14.56 -3.99
N LEU A 167 15.59 -13.81 -3.39
CA LEU A 167 16.31 -12.68 -3.97
C LEU A 167 17.67 -13.08 -4.50
#